data_7d73e1c791ea7be394f77d5dc52d9d05
#
_entry.id   7d73e1c791ea7be394f77d5dc52d9d05
#
_cell.length_a   1.000
_cell.length_b   1.000
_cell.length_c   1.000
_cell.angle_alpha   90.00
_cell.angle_beta   90.00
_cell.angle_gamma   90.00
#
_symmetry.space_group_name_H-M   'P 1'
#
loop_
_entity.id
_entity.type
_entity.pdbx_description
1 polymer ?
#
loop_
_entity_poly.entity_id
_entity_poly.type
_entity_poly.pdbx_seq_one_letter_code
_entity_poly.pdbx_strand_id
1 'polypeptide(L)'
;MADLLSNLMPFKAEEKLKVESWTKIERQGNPDKTFSAFINPDEITLNYAVITESTPTPGGTGNAGPFLGTTPFEVTLKFYLDGTNTNGVKLDVKEKIKEFYETTGYDGKGHRTKFLRIKWQGLVWYRANQFAFDCILKSASINYKLFKPDGTPLRAIVNAIFVEKRTEDEVKKERDDQSADLTHVRVVKEGDTLPGLVFQIYGDFKYYLEVAKANNLTNFRDLRPGMKLVFPPFDKNLKRISHA
;
A
#
# COMPACT_ATOMS: atom_id res chain seq x y z
N MET A 1 16.88 37.31 7.31
CA MET A 1 16.38 36.01 7.87
C MET A 1 14.88 35.74 7.60
N ALA A 2 14.24 36.50 6.73
CA ALA A 2 12.81 36.33 6.40
C ALA A 2 12.56 35.58 5.07
N ASP A 3 13.60 35.28 4.28
CA ASP A 3 13.45 34.72 2.93
C ASP A 3 13.66 33.20 2.80
N LEU A 4 14.02 32.52 3.91
CA LEU A 4 14.24 31.07 3.88
C LEU A 4 12.99 30.25 4.20
N LEU A 5 11.92 30.89 4.68
CA LEU A 5 10.64 30.21 4.99
C LEU A 5 9.63 30.28 3.84
N SER A 6 9.86 31.09 2.81
CA SER A 6 8.94 31.22 1.66
C SER A 6 9.07 30.09 0.62
N ASN A 7 10.15 29.29 0.69
CA ASN A 7 10.38 28.15 -0.20
C ASN A 7 9.91 26.79 0.35
N LEU A 8 9.37 26.76 1.56
CA LEU A 8 8.67 25.59 2.10
C LEU A 8 7.23 25.61 1.59
N MET A 9 7.02 25.03 0.39
CA MET A 9 5.74 24.64 -0.21
C MET A 9 4.63 25.69 0.02
N PRO A 10 4.12 26.33 -1.01
CA PRO A 10 2.93 27.16 -0.84
C PRO A 10 1.78 26.22 -0.42
N PHE A 11 1.45 26.18 0.86
CA PHE A 11 0.19 25.62 1.32
C PHE A 11 -0.92 26.44 0.63
N LYS A 12 -1.41 25.94 -0.49
CA LYS A 12 -2.69 26.41 -1.04
C LYS A 12 -3.75 26.01 -0.02
N ALA A 13 -4.24 26.99 0.71
CA ALA A 13 -5.09 26.85 1.89
C ALA A 13 -6.45 26.18 1.68
N GLU A 14 -6.73 25.54 0.54
CA GLU A 14 -8.05 24.97 0.21
C GLU A 14 -8.04 23.67 -0.59
N GLU A 15 -6.98 22.87 -0.55
CA GLU A 15 -7.06 21.61 -1.27
C GLU A 15 -7.93 20.61 -0.48
N LYS A 16 -9.13 20.38 -0.99
CA LYS A 16 -10.09 19.42 -0.45
C LYS A 16 -9.56 18.00 -0.67
N LEU A 17 -9.79 17.12 0.30
CA LEU A 17 -9.59 15.70 0.11
C LEU A 17 -10.48 15.23 -1.04
N LYS A 18 -9.88 14.50 -1.98
CA LYS A 18 -10.53 13.91 -3.15
C LYS A 18 -10.41 12.40 -3.13
N VAL A 19 -11.50 11.72 -3.47
CA VAL A 19 -11.54 10.30 -3.74
C VAL A 19 -11.86 10.13 -5.22
N GLU A 20 -10.90 9.68 -5.98
CA GLU A 20 -11.03 9.42 -7.41
C GLU A 20 -11.26 7.93 -7.66
N SER A 21 -12.03 7.56 -8.69
CA SER A 21 -12.34 6.17 -9.00
C SER A 21 -12.03 5.80 -10.44
N TRP A 22 -11.62 4.53 -10.62
CA TRP A 22 -11.37 3.89 -11.92
C TRP A 22 -11.94 2.49 -11.95
N THR A 23 -12.26 2.03 -13.17
CA THR A 23 -12.66 0.64 -13.42
C THR A 23 -11.46 -0.30 -13.49
N LYS A 24 -10.23 0.20 -13.74
CA LYS A 24 -9.00 -0.57 -13.85
C LYS A 24 -8.05 -0.31 -12.68
N ILE A 25 -7.33 -1.37 -12.25
CA ILE A 25 -6.43 -1.29 -11.10
C ILE A 25 -5.22 -0.38 -11.34
N GLU A 26 -4.81 -0.21 -12.59
CA GLU A 26 -3.66 0.62 -12.99
C GLU A 26 -3.93 2.12 -12.77
N ARG A 27 -5.20 2.52 -12.60
CA ARG A 27 -5.63 3.92 -12.35
C ARG A 27 -4.98 4.93 -13.30
N GLN A 28 -4.92 4.55 -14.59
CA GLN A 28 -4.33 5.39 -15.65
C GLN A 28 -5.39 6.28 -16.29
N GLY A 29 -4.95 7.45 -16.76
CA GLY A 29 -5.83 8.43 -17.40
C GLY A 29 -6.68 9.22 -16.40
N ASN A 30 -7.75 9.82 -16.92
CA ASN A 30 -8.69 10.57 -16.07
C ASN A 30 -9.53 9.62 -15.22
N PRO A 31 -9.87 10.01 -13.98
CA PRO A 31 -10.78 9.24 -13.16
C PRO A 31 -12.19 9.18 -13.77
N ASP A 32 -12.88 8.05 -13.62
CA ASP A 32 -14.26 7.89 -14.05
C ASP A 32 -15.21 8.80 -13.26
N LYS A 33 -14.96 8.93 -11.96
CA LYS A 33 -15.68 9.82 -11.04
C LYS A 33 -14.74 10.34 -9.96
N THR A 34 -15.10 11.51 -9.40
CA THR A 34 -14.38 12.13 -8.29
C THR A 34 -15.36 12.58 -7.25
N PHE A 35 -15.16 12.15 -6.01
CA PHE A 35 -15.83 12.71 -4.83
C PHE A 35 -14.88 13.68 -4.14
N SER A 36 -15.33 14.89 -3.84
CA SER A 36 -14.58 15.87 -3.06
C SER A 36 -15.22 16.04 -1.70
N ALA A 37 -14.42 15.99 -0.64
CA ALA A 37 -14.92 16.21 0.71
C ALA A 37 -15.54 17.61 0.84
N PHE A 38 -16.72 17.73 1.47
CA PHE A 38 -17.33 19.02 1.74
C PHE A 38 -16.56 19.79 2.81
N ILE A 39 -16.24 19.11 3.90
CA ILE A 39 -15.31 19.53 4.94
C ILE A 39 -14.19 18.50 4.97
N ASN A 40 -12.94 18.92 5.01
CA ASN A 40 -11.82 17.99 5.13
C ASN A 40 -11.93 17.22 6.45
N PRO A 41 -11.54 15.93 6.48
CA PRO A 41 -11.51 15.16 7.71
C PRO A 41 -10.67 15.84 8.79
N ASP A 42 -11.17 15.84 10.01
CA ASP A 42 -10.45 16.28 11.22
C ASP A 42 -9.58 15.17 11.80
N GLU A 43 -9.86 13.93 11.42
CA GLU A 43 -9.17 12.73 11.89
C GLU A 43 -8.95 11.75 10.76
N ILE A 44 -7.74 11.18 10.71
CA ILE A 44 -7.37 10.06 9.85
C ILE A 44 -6.77 8.98 10.73
N THR A 45 -7.34 7.78 10.67
CA THR A 45 -6.75 6.62 11.34
C THR A 45 -6.14 5.70 10.30
N LEU A 46 -4.86 5.39 10.46
CA LEU A 46 -4.11 4.46 9.64
C LEU A 46 -3.83 3.19 10.44
N ASN A 47 -4.33 2.05 9.99
CA ASN A 47 -4.13 0.76 10.62
C ASN A 47 -3.26 -0.14 9.74
N TYR A 48 -2.31 -0.80 10.36
CA TYR A 48 -1.50 -1.86 9.76
C TYR A 48 -1.06 -2.84 10.86
N ALA A 49 -0.75 -4.06 10.49
CA ALA A 49 -0.22 -5.04 11.41
C ALA A 49 0.95 -5.81 10.78
N VAL A 50 1.90 -6.16 11.61
CA VAL A 50 2.99 -7.08 11.28
C VAL A 50 2.54 -8.49 11.61
N ILE A 51 2.66 -9.41 10.65
CA ILE A 51 2.32 -10.82 10.83
C ILE A 51 3.61 -11.55 11.18
N THR A 52 3.62 -12.16 12.35
CA THR A 52 4.71 -13.03 12.82
C THR A 52 4.17 -14.45 13.03
N GLU A 53 5.03 -15.44 12.88
CA GLU A 53 4.69 -16.80 13.24
C GLU A 53 4.57 -16.91 14.78
N SER A 54 3.39 -17.20 15.28
CA SER A 54 3.16 -17.46 16.70
C SER A 54 3.01 -18.95 16.93
N THR A 55 4.13 -19.66 17.04
CA THR A 55 4.11 -21.06 17.52
C THR A 55 4.32 -21.04 19.04
N PRO A 56 3.30 -21.32 19.86
CA PRO A 56 3.51 -21.46 21.30
C PRO A 56 4.42 -22.65 21.55
N THR A 57 5.66 -22.40 21.96
CA THR A 57 6.54 -23.47 22.41
C THR A 57 6.15 -23.80 23.84
N PRO A 58 5.69 -25.01 24.17
CA PRO A 58 5.40 -25.40 25.53
C PRO A 58 6.64 -25.19 26.43
N GLY A 59 6.52 -24.35 27.46
CA GLY A 59 7.64 -24.02 28.38
C GLY A 59 8.59 -22.93 27.93
N GLY A 60 8.37 -22.27 26.79
CA GLY A 60 9.17 -21.13 26.32
C GLY A 60 8.65 -19.80 26.86
N THR A 61 9.55 -18.88 27.20
CA THR A 61 9.24 -17.46 27.41
C THR A 61 8.85 -16.88 26.05
N GLY A 62 7.58 -16.41 25.93
CA GLY A 62 6.99 -15.95 24.68
C GLY A 62 7.87 -14.92 23.95
N ASN A 63 8.40 -15.33 22.82
CA ASN A 63 9.12 -14.46 21.89
C ASN A 63 8.32 -14.38 20.58
N ALA A 64 8.32 -13.22 19.92
CA ALA A 64 7.70 -13.11 18.62
C ALA A 64 8.46 -14.00 17.63
N GLY A 65 7.73 -14.84 16.89
CA GLY A 65 8.30 -15.68 15.84
C GLY A 65 8.81 -14.88 14.65
N PRO A 66 9.37 -15.54 13.62
CA PRO A 66 9.88 -14.89 12.43
C PRO A 66 8.80 -14.08 11.71
N PHE A 67 9.22 -13.02 11.04
CA PHE A 67 8.37 -12.16 10.26
C PHE A 67 7.79 -12.91 9.05
N LEU A 68 6.48 -12.88 8.88
CA LEU A 68 5.78 -13.50 7.75
C LEU A 68 5.30 -12.47 6.72
N GLY A 69 5.05 -11.24 7.15
CA GLY A 69 4.56 -10.18 6.27
C GLY A 69 3.88 -9.05 7.02
N THR A 70 3.23 -8.17 6.27
CA THR A 70 2.39 -7.09 6.79
C THR A 70 0.99 -7.21 6.21
N THR A 71 -0.02 -6.80 6.99
CA THR A 71 -1.38 -6.64 6.45
C THR A 71 -1.41 -5.48 5.46
N PRO A 72 -2.34 -5.48 4.48
CA PRO A 72 -2.66 -4.28 3.73
C PRO A 72 -3.03 -3.15 4.69
N PHE A 73 -2.61 -1.93 4.36
CA PHE A 73 -2.95 -0.77 5.18
C PHE A 73 -4.44 -0.46 5.06
N GLU A 74 -5.04 -0.05 6.17
CA GLU A 74 -6.42 0.43 6.21
C GLU A 74 -6.45 1.88 6.66
N VAL A 75 -7.17 2.72 5.89
CA VAL A 75 -7.39 4.13 6.22
C VAL A 75 -8.85 4.32 6.57
N THR A 76 -9.12 4.85 7.76
CA THR A 76 -10.46 5.26 8.18
C THR A 76 -10.58 6.77 8.06
N LEU A 77 -11.61 7.21 7.33
CA LEU A 77 -11.95 8.62 7.13
C LEU A 77 -13.37 8.89 7.58
N LYS A 78 -13.56 10.08 8.16
CA LYS A 78 -14.85 10.58 8.59
C LYS A 78 -15.19 11.85 7.80
N PHE A 79 -16.24 11.81 6.99
CA PHE A 79 -16.71 12.95 6.20
C PHE A 79 -17.93 13.57 6.84
N TYR A 80 -17.86 14.88 7.08
CA TYR A 80 -18.96 15.66 7.62
C TYR A 80 -19.70 16.35 6.46
N LEU A 81 -21.01 16.11 6.38
CA LEU A 81 -21.91 16.72 5.40
C LEU A 81 -22.89 17.62 6.15
N ASP A 82 -22.83 18.92 5.90
CA ASP A 82 -23.68 19.91 6.53
C ASP A 82 -24.39 20.78 5.49
N GLY A 83 -25.69 20.56 5.35
CA GLY A 83 -26.59 21.29 4.47
C GLY A 83 -27.38 22.40 5.19
N THR A 84 -27.00 22.76 6.43
CA THR A 84 -27.69 23.83 7.18
C THR A 84 -27.34 25.24 6.70
N ASN A 85 -26.40 25.35 5.75
CA ASN A 85 -25.88 26.61 5.23
C ASN A 85 -25.13 27.49 6.27
N THR A 86 -24.71 26.90 7.37
CA THR A 86 -23.98 27.62 8.44
C THR A 86 -22.64 28.18 7.93
N ASN A 87 -22.06 27.53 6.94
CA ASN A 87 -20.78 27.95 6.32
C ASN A 87 -20.96 28.82 5.06
N GLY A 88 -22.17 29.32 4.82
CA GLY A 88 -22.48 30.11 3.61
C GLY A 88 -22.52 29.30 2.31
N VAL A 89 -22.28 27.99 2.35
CA VAL A 89 -22.32 27.10 1.19
C VAL A 89 -23.49 26.15 1.30
N LYS A 90 -24.43 26.25 0.35
CA LYS A 90 -25.58 25.35 0.29
C LYS A 90 -25.13 23.97 -0.20
N LEU A 91 -25.34 22.94 0.63
CA LEU A 91 -25.09 21.54 0.31
C LEU A 91 -26.39 20.75 0.27
N ASP A 92 -26.64 19.98 -0.78
CA ASP A 92 -27.62 18.91 -0.76
C ASP A 92 -26.95 17.63 -0.23
N VAL A 93 -27.32 17.24 1.00
CA VAL A 93 -26.75 16.07 1.68
C VAL A 93 -27.08 14.78 0.93
N LYS A 94 -28.28 14.65 0.35
CA LYS A 94 -28.68 13.45 -0.42
C LYS A 94 -27.83 13.29 -1.68
N GLU A 95 -27.67 14.37 -2.46
CA GLU A 95 -26.86 14.35 -3.68
C GLU A 95 -25.39 14.09 -3.35
N LYS A 96 -24.88 14.63 -2.26
CA LYS A 96 -23.48 14.40 -1.86
C LYS A 96 -23.22 12.95 -1.41
N ILE A 97 -24.17 12.33 -0.72
CA ILE A 97 -24.11 10.91 -0.38
C ILE A 97 -24.20 10.04 -1.63
N LYS A 98 -25.06 10.40 -2.59
CA LYS A 98 -25.16 9.71 -3.87
C LYS A 98 -23.86 9.80 -4.65
N GLU A 99 -23.23 10.99 -4.73
CA GLU A 99 -21.91 11.20 -5.34
C GLU A 99 -20.86 10.30 -4.68
N PHE A 100 -20.84 10.22 -3.33
CA PHE A 100 -19.94 9.32 -2.60
C PHE A 100 -20.18 7.85 -2.98
N TYR A 101 -21.44 7.39 -2.94
CA TYR A 101 -21.79 6.02 -3.28
C TYR A 101 -21.44 5.68 -4.73
N GLU A 102 -21.73 6.57 -5.67
CA GLU A 102 -21.43 6.38 -7.09
C GLU A 102 -19.92 6.40 -7.38
N THR A 103 -19.14 7.10 -6.58
CA THR A 103 -17.67 7.14 -6.72
C THR A 103 -17.01 5.90 -6.10
N THR A 104 -17.40 5.52 -4.88
CA THR A 104 -16.70 4.52 -4.09
C THR A 104 -17.32 3.13 -4.12
N GLY A 105 -18.59 3.03 -4.52
CA GLY A 105 -19.38 1.82 -4.43
C GLY A 105 -19.06 0.76 -5.49
N TYR A 106 -19.95 -0.21 -5.58
CA TYR A 106 -19.83 -1.33 -6.50
C TYR A 106 -20.01 -0.91 -7.96
N ASP A 107 -19.16 -1.44 -8.84
CA ASP A 107 -19.32 -1.33 -10.29
C ASP A 107 -20.16 -2.49 -10.81
N GLY A 108 -21.43 -2.20 -11.13
CA GLY A 108 -22.38 -3.21 -11.64
C GLY A 108 -22.02 -3.79 -13.01
N LYS A 109 -21.26 -3.06 -13.83
CA LYS A 109 -20.83 -3.53 -15.15
C LYS A 109 -19.63 -4.47 -15.05
N GLY A 110 -18.69 -4.14 -14.16
CA GLY A 110 -17.48 -4.92 -13.95
C GLY A 110 -17.63 -6.02 -12.91
N HIS A 111 -18.79 -6.15 -12.23
CA HIS A 111 -19.04 -7.10 -11.14
C HIS A 111 -17.97 -7.09 -10.05
N ARG A 112 -17.42 -5.91 -9.72
CA ARG A 112 -16.33 -5.74 -8.76
C ARG A 112 -16.39 -4.38 -8.06
N THR A 113 -15.57 -4.21 -7.03
CA THR A 113 -15.33 -2.91 -6.42
C THR A 113 -14.56 -2.00 -7.35
N LYS A 114 -14.81 -0.69 -7.29
CA LYS A 114 -14.01 0.31 -8.00
C LYS A 114 -12.63 0.43 -7.37
N PHE A 115 -11.64 0.73 -8.20
CA PHE A 115 -10.30 1.06 -7.74
C PHE A 115 -10.25 2.55 -7.45
N LEU A 116 -9.79 2.91 -6.26
CA LEU A 116 -9.83 4.27 -5.75
C LEU A 116 -8.44 4.82 -5.53
N ARG A 117 -8.32 6.14 -5.60
CA ARG A 117 -7.14 6.90 -5.16
C ARG A 117 -7.61 8.06 -4.31
N ILE A 118 -7.19 8.08 -3.05
CA ILE A 118 -7.43 9.19 -2.15
C ILE A 118 -6.27 10.15 -2.26
N LYS A 119 -6.55 11.42 -2.57
CA LYS A 119 -5.56 12.49 -2.69
C LYS A 119 -5.84 13.58 -1.68
N TRP A 120 -4.87 13.85 -0.84
CA TRP A 120 -4.91 14.98 0.09
C TRP A 120 -3.53 15.23 0.68
N GLN A 121 -3.14 16.50 0.83
CA GLN A 121 -1.83 16.87 1.40
C GLN A 121 -1.68 16.47 2.88
N GLY A 122 -2.78 16.38 3.62
CA GLY A 122 -2.77 15.89 5.00
C GLY A 122 -2.53 14.39 5.15
N LEU A 123 -2.57 13.63 4.05
CA LEU A 123 -2.34 12.19 4.06
C LEU A 123 -0.87 11.90 3.73
N VAL A 124 -0.05 11.72 4.75
CA VAL A 124 1.35 11.31 4.59
C VAL A 124 1.39 9.80 4.39
N TRP A 125 1.76 9.37 3.18
CA TRP A 125 1.88 7.95 2.84
C TRP A 125 3.36 7.54 2.71
N TYR A 126 3.79 6.59 3.52
CA TYR A 126 5.20 6.22 3.66
C TYR A 126 5.78 5.45 2.47
N ARG A 127 4.94 4.77 1.67
CA ARG A 127 5.43 3.85 0.64
C ARG A 127 5.68 4.47 -0.74
N ALA A 128 5.03 5.58 -1.07
CA ALA A 128 5.03 6.10 -2.44
C ALA A 128 5.52 7.53 -2.60
N ASN A 129 6.02 8.17 -1.56
CA ASN A 129 6.46 9.58 -1.60
C ASN A 129 5.39 10.54 -2.15
N GLN A 130 4.09 10.19 -2.03
CA GLN A 130 2.98 10.92 -2.62
C GLN A 130 1.86 11.08 -1.61
N PHE A 131 1.19 12.20 -1.69
CA PHE A 131 -0.05 12.52 -0.94
C PHE A 131 -1.26 11.78 -1.54
N ALA A 132 -1.08 10.51 -1.90
CA ALA A 132 -2.06 9.68 -2.55
C ALA A 132 -2.06 8.25 -1.99
N PHE A 133 -3.25 7.68 -1.78
CA PHE A 133 -3.45 6.35 -1.26
C PHE A 133 -4.29 5.51 -2.22
N ASP A 134 -3.70 4.48 -2.80
CA ASP A 134 -4.34 3.56 -3.72
C ASP A 134 -5.08 2.45 -2.97
N CYS A 135 -6.40 2.39 -3.13
CA CYS A 135 -7.26 1.57 -2.29
C CYS A 135 -8.52 1.08 -3.01
N ILE A 136 -9.31 0.34 -2.26
CA ILE A 136 -10.72 0.04 -2.51
C ILE A 136 -11.53 0.38 -1.26
N LEU A 137 -12.83 0.62 -1.40
CA LEU A 137 -13.72 0.76 -0.25
C LEU A 137 -13.94 -0.61 0.40
N LYS A 138 -13.65 -0.74 1.69
CA LYS A 138 -13.94 -1.93 2.49
C LYS A 138 -15.35 -1.88 3.06
N SER A 139 -15.69 -0.75 3.69
CA SER A 139 -17.02 -0.52 4.25
C SER A 139 -17.28 0.98 4.41
N ALA A 140 -18.53 1.36 4.41
CA ALA A 140 -18.96 2.70 4.78
C ALA A 140 -20.26 2.65 5.59
N SER A 141 -20.37 3.50 6.60
CA SER A 141 -21.60 3.73 7.35
C SER A 141 -22.00 5.20 7.27
N ILE A 142 -23.28 5.43 7.04
CA ILE A 142 -23.84 6.77 6.89
C ILE A 142 -24.80 7.03 8.04
N ASN A 143 -24.45 7.99 8.91
CA ASN A 143 -25.23 8.36 10.06
C ASN A 143 -25.90 9.72 9.81
N TYR A 144 -27.18 9.71 9.56
CA TYR A 144 -27.99 10.94 9.47
C TYR A 144 -28.25 11.53 10.86
N LYS A 145 -27.99 12.82 11.03
CA LYS A 145 -28.03 13.50 12.34
C LYS A 145 -29.12 14.53 12.50
N LEU A 146 -29.49 15.23 11.44
CA LEU A 146 -30.46 16.31 11.46
C LEU A 146 -31.35 16.24 10.23
N PHE A 147 -32.64 16.47 10.41
CA PHE A 147 -33.64 16.44 9.34
C PHE A 147 -34.50 17.68 9.35
N LYS A 148 -35.02 18.05 8.19
CA LYS A 148 -36.14 18.99 8.09
C LYS A 148 -37.45 18.30 8.49
N PRO A 149 -38.52 19.07 8.74
CA PRO A 149 -39.82 18.50 9.03
C PRO A 149 -40.39 17.59 7.93
N ASP A 150 -39.95 17.78 6.68
CA ASP A 150 -40.32 16.98 5.52
C ASP A 150 -39.48 15.65 5.40
N GLY A 151 -38.62 15.36 6.38
CA GLY A 151 -37.73 14.19 6.38
C GLY A 151 -36.47 14.36 5.53
N THR A 152 -36.21 15.53 4.94
CA THR A 152 -34.97 15.78 4.19
C THR A 152 -33.77 15.87 5.14
N PRO A 153 -32.69 15.07 4.97
CA PRO A 153 -31.54 15.15 5.83
C PRO A 153 -30.76 16.45 5.60
N LEU A 154 -30.42 17.10 6.71
CA LEU A 154 -29.62 18.33 6.75
C LEU A 154 -28.18 18.06 7.17
N ARG A 155 -27.94 17.03 7.99
CA ARG A 155 -26.60 16.63 8.41
C ARG A 155 -26.42 15.13 8.30
N ALA A 156 -25.26 14.73 7.85
CA ALA A 156 -24.84 13.33 7.88
C ALA A 156 -23.33 13.22 8.14
N ILE A 157 -22.93 12.09 8.73
CA ILE A 157 -21.55 11.70 8.91
C ILE A 157 -21.35 10.39 8.16
N VAL A 158 -20.41 10.37 7.25
CA VAL A 158 -19.99 9.16 6.51
C VAL A 158 -18.68 8.68 7.12
N ASN A 159 -18.70 7.51 7.75
CA ASN A 159 -17.49 6.83 8.20
C ASN A 159 -17.13 5.77 7.15
N ALA A 160 -15.96 5.89 6.54
CA ALA A 160 -15.53 5.02 5.47
C ALA A 160 -14.16 4.40 5.80
N ILE A 161 -14.05 3.09 5.58
CA ILE A 161 -12.82 2.32 5.74
C ILE A 161 -12.36 1.91 4.35
N PHE A 162 -11.16 2.32 4.01
CA PHE A 162 -10.50 2.00 2.74
C PHE A 162 -9.34 1.05 3.02
N VAL A 163 -9.17 0.05 2.17
CA VAL A 163 -8.06 -0.90 2.26
C VAL A 163 -7.15 -0.74 1.06
N GLU A 164 -5.85 -0.75 1.32
CA GLU A 164 -4.83 -0.66 0.28
C GLU A 164 -5.05 -1.72 -0.81
N LYS A 165 -5.01 -1.28 -2.05
CA LYS A 165 -5.09 -2.16 -3.21
C LYS A 165 -4.10 -1.71 -4.28
N ARG A 166 -2.99 -2.44 -4.40
CA ARG A 166 -1.89 -2.21 -5.34
C ARG A 166 -1.94 -3.21 -6.50
N THR A 167 -1.24 -2.88 -7.58
CA THR A 167 -1.00 -3.80 -8.68
C THR A 167 -0.01 -4.90 -8.26
N GLU A 168 -0.03 -6.04 -8.95
CA GLU A 168 0.94 -7.10 -8.68
C GLU A 168 2.38 -6.66 -8.94
N ASP A 169 2.58 -5.78 -9.94
CA ASP A 169 3.91 -5.27 -10.28
C ASP A 169 4.47 -4.33 -9.21
N GLU A 170 3.62 -3.50 -8.58
CA GLU A 170 4.01 -2.67 -7.44
C GLU A 170 4.39 -3.52 -6.23
N VAL A 171 3.63 -4.59 -5.97
CA VAL A 171 3.94 -5.54 -4.88
C VAL A 171 5.24 -6.30 -5.16
N LYS A 172 5.48 -6.70 -6.43
CA LYS A 172 6.73 -7.37 -6.82
C LYS A 172 7.93 -6.45 -6.66
N LYS A 173 7.85 -5.21 -7.14
CA LYS A 173 8.93 -4.21 -7.00
C LYS A 173 9.32 -4.01 -5.54
N GLU A 174 8.34 -3.83 -4.64
CA GLU A 174 8.62 -3.66 -3.22
C GLU A 174 9.27 -4.91 -2.60
N ARG A 175 8.86 -6.10 -3.01
CA ARG A 175 9.51 -7.35 -2.58
C ARG A 175 10.95 -7.45 -3.10
N ASP A 176 11.18 -7.02 -4.33
CA ASP A 176 12.52 -7.02 -4.94
C ASP A 176 13.42 -5.97 -4.29
N ASP A 177 12.90 -4.78 -3.94
CA ASP A 177 13.63 -3.74 -3.22
C ASP A 177 13.99 -4.14 -1.77
N GLN A 178 13.12 -4.91 -1.10
CA GLN A 178 13.36 -5.45 0.25
C GLN A 178 14.14 -6.76 0.24
N SER A 179 14.33 -7.36 -0.92
CA SER A 179 14.78 -8.75 -1.09
C SER A 179 16.30 -8.93 -1.01
N ALA A 180 17.10 -7.88 -0.85
CA ALA A 180 18.56 -8.00 -0.66
C ALA A 180 18.93 -8.75 0.63
N ASP A 181 17.97 -8.91 1.55
CA ASP A 181 18.19 -9.51 2.89
C ASP A 181 17.41 -10.82 3.12
N LEU A 182 16.74 -11.35 2.08
CA LEU A 182 15.99 -12.61 2.20
C LEU A 182 16.73 -13.78 1.54
N THR A 183 16.66 -14.94 2.19
CA THR A 183 17.08 -16.21 1.59
C THR A 183 16.15 -16.58 0.43
N HIS A 184 16.64 -16.57 -0.79
CA HIS A 184 15.87 -17.00 -1.97
C HIS A 184 16.04 -18.50 -2.21
N VAL A 185 14.95 -19.16 -2.57
CA VAL A 185 14.99 -20.55 -3.05
C VAL A 185 14.57 -20.57 -4.52
N ARG A 186 15.42 -21.13 -5.38
CA ARG A 186 15.14 -21.30 -6.81
C ARG A 186 15.20 -22.77 -7.20
N VAL A 187 14.32 -23.15 -8.11
CA VAL A 187 14.36 -24.47 -8.74
C VAL A 187 15.08 -24.30 -10.06
N VAL A 188 16.18 -25.06 -10.24
CA VAL A 188 16.98 -25.08 -11.45
C VAL A 188 16.12 -25.54 -12.64
N LYS A 189 16.18 -24.81 -13.74
CA LYS A 189 15.56 -25.15 -15.02
C LYS A 189 16.62 -25.63 -15.99
N GLU A 190 16.18 -26.25 -17.07
CA GLU A 190 17.08 -26.65 -18.15
C GLU A 190 17.75 -25.40 -18.77
N GLY A 191 19.10 -25.46 -18.91
CA GLY A 191 19.91 -24.33 -19.39
C GLY A 191 20.36 -23.33 -18.33
N ASP A 192 19.89 -23.44 -17.07
CA ASP A 192 20.36 -22.58 -15.99
C ASP A 192 21.81 -22.81 -15.62
N THR A 193 22.52 -21.73 -15.32
CA THR A 193 23.88 -21.78 -14.76
C THR A 193 23.91 -21.07 -13.40
N LEU A 194 24.74 -21.56 -12.47
CA LEU A 194 24.84 -20.94 -11.15
C LEU A 194 25.21 -19.45 -11.21
N PRO A 195 26.23 -19.02 -12.01
CA PRO A 195 26.51 -17.60 -12.16
C PRO A 195 25.36 -16.79 -12.72
N GLY A 196 24.56 -17.34 -13.67
CA GLY A 196 23.40 -16.70 -14.24
C GLY A 196 22.30 -16.49 -13.21
N LEU A 197 21.98 -17.50 -12.40
CA LEU A 197 21.00 -17.40 -11.31
C LEU A 197 21.46 -16.43 -10.22
N VAL A 198 22.75 -16.42 -9.89
CA VAL A 198 23.35 -15.48 -8.93
C VAL A 198 23.23 -14.05 -9.42
N PHE A 199 23.51 -13.81 -10.71
CA PHE A 199 23.35 -12.48 -11.30
C PHE A 199 21.90 -12.01 -11.27
N GLN A 200 20.94 -12.88 -11.55
CA GLN A 200 19.51 -12.54 -11.49
C GLN A 200 19.04 -12.13 -10.08
N ILE A 201 19.63 -12.72 -9.03
CA ILE A 201 19.20 -12.48 -7.64
C ILE A 201 19.98 -11.35 -6.99
N TYR A 202 21.30 -11.30 -7.18
CA TYR A 202 22.17 -10.33 -6.48
C TYR A 202 22.62 -9.16 -7.36
N GLY A 203 22.41 -9.24 -8.68
CA GLY A 203 22.88 -8.25 -9.65
C GLY A 203 24.40 -8.33 -9.91
N ASP A 204 25.10 -9.33 -9.34
CA ASP A 204 26.55 -9.51 -9.49
C ASP A 204 26.88 -10.99 -9.43
N PHE A 205 27.56 -11.51 -10.45
CA PHE A 205 27.92 -12.93 -10.55
C PHE A 205 29.05 -13.36 -9.60
N LYS A 206 29.80 -12.44 -8.99
CA LYS A 206 30.93 -12.75 -8.11
C LYS A 206 30.60 -13.65 -6.90
N TYR A 207 29.32 -13.65 -6.46
CA TYR A 207 28.84 -14.41 -5.29
C TYR A 207 28.54 -15.89 -5.60
N TYR A 208 28.84 -16.39 -6.81
CA TYR A 208 28.50 -17.79 -7.18
C TYR A 208 29.21 -18.85 -6.33
N LEU A 209 30.43 -18.55 -5.85
CA LEU A 209 31.16 -19.47 -4.98
C LEU A 209 30.55 -19.58 -3.58
N GLU A 210 30.10 -18.46 -3.03
CA GLU A 210 29.39 -18.40 -1.75
C GLU A 210 28.07 -19.17 -1.82
N VAL A 211 27.33 -18.98 -2.90
CA VAL A 211 26.07 -19.73 -3.13
C VAL A 211 26.35 -21.21 -3.34
N ALA A 212 27.42 -21.59 -4.06
CA ALA A 212 27.82 -22.98 -4.19
C ALA A 212 28.15 -23.63 -2.85
N LYS A 213 28.86 -22.91 -1.96
CA LYS A 213 29.18 -23.37 -0.60
C LYS A 213 27.90 -23.51 0.24
N ALA A 214 26.99 -22.52 0.19
CA ALA A 214 25.73 -22.56 0.95
C ALA A 214 24.83 -23.73 0.55
N ASN A 215 24.97 -24.23 -0.68
CA ASN A 215 24.22 -25.37 -1.20
C ASN A 215 25.03 -26.70 -1.21
N ASN A 216 26.22 -26.73 -0.61
CA ASN A 216 27.11 -27.90 -0.58
C ASN A 216 27.41 -28.46 -1.99
N LEU A 217 27.51 -27.58 -3.00
CA LEU A 217 27.83 -27.98 -4.36
C LEU A 217 29.35 -28.21 -4.46
N THR A 218 29.76 -29.44 -4.79
CA THR A 218 31.16 -29.78 -5.08
C THR A 218 31.59 -29.24 -6.44
N ASN A 219 30.64 -29.13 -7.38
CA ASN A 219 30.85 -28.57 -8.70
C ASN A 219 29.71 -27.64 -9.07
N PHE A 220 29.96 -26.34 -9.19
CA PHE A 220 28.96 -25.33 -9.53
C PHE A 220 28.42 -25.42 -10.97
N ARG A 221 29.06 -26.24 -11.82
CA ARG A 221 28.65 -26.51 -13.21
C ARG A 221 27.69 -27.68 -13.34
N ASP A 222 27.55 -28.50 -12.30
CA ASP A 222 26.70 -29.70 -12.31
C ASP A 222 25.33 -29.40 -11.68
N LEU A 223 24.61 -28.48 -12.33
CA LEU A 223 23.23 -28.19 -11.94
C LEU A 223 22.27 -29.11 -12.69
N ARG A 224 21.35 -29.75 -11.95
CA ARG A 224 20.34 -30.64 -12.55
C ARG A 224 18.98 -29.94 -12.53
N PRO A 225 18.20 -29.97 -13.63
CA PRO A 225 16.83 -29.48 -13.63
C PRO A 225 16.00 -30.09 -12.48
N GLY A 226 15.24 -29.25 -11.77
CA GLY A 226 14.48 -29.66 -10.60
C GLY A 226 15.23 -29.53 -9.26
N MET A 227 16.54 -29.29 -9.25
CA MET A 227 17.32 -29.05 -8.04
C MET A 227 16.90 -27.74 -7.37
N LYS A 228 16.71 -27.76 -6.05
CA LYS A 228 16.45 -26.56 -5.27
C LYS A 228 17.75 -25.96 -4.78
N LEU A 229 17.98 -24.70 -5.10
CA LEU A 229 19.13 -23.92 -4.65
C LEU A 229 18.68 -22.83 -3.68
N VAL A 230 19.40 -22.70 -2.59
CA VAL A 230 19.22 -21.66 -1.57
C VAL A 230 20.22 -20.55 -1.83
N PHE A 231 19.75 -19.32 -1.91
CA PHE A 231 20.55 -18.12 -2.08
C PHE A 231 20.46 -17.32 -0.77
N PRO A 232 21.48 -17.41 0.11
CA PRO A 232 21.47 -16.71 1.39
C PRO A 232 21.60 -15.20 1.20
N PRO A 233 21.15 -14.37 2.16
CA PRO A 233 21.37 -12.94 2.12
C PRO A 233 22.87 -12.62 2.18
N PHE A 234 23.33 -11.69 1.34
CA PHE A 234 24.68 -11.16 1.42
C PHE A 234 24.66 -9.68 1.73
N ASP A 235 25.33 -9.27 2.80
CA ASP A 235 25.58 -7.88 3.08
C ASP A 235 26.57 -7.29 2.08
N LYS A 236 26.08 -6.42 1.19
CA LYS A 236 26.90 -5.72 0.19
C LYS A 236 27.97 -4.82 0.81
N ASN A 237 27.89 -4.53 2.11
CA ASN A 237 28.78 -3.62 2.85
C ASN A 237 29.92 -4.33 3.62
N LEU A 238 29.92 -5.65 3.70
CA LEU A 238 31.04 -6.37 4.32
C LEU A 238 32.26 -6.32 3.38
N LYS A 239 33.15 -5.38 3.64
CA LYS A 239 34.51 -5.38 3.09
C LYS A 239 35.17 -6.72 3.47
N ARG A 240 35.71 -7.41 2.46
CA ARG A 240 36.52 -8.61 2.64
C ARG A 240 37.54 -8.38 3.77
N ILE A 241 37.44 -9.16 4.81
CA ILE A 241 38.58 -9.41 5.68
C ILE A 241 39.51 -10.31 4.83
N SER A 242 40.54 -9.70 4.28
CA SER A 242 41.60 -10.40 3.60
C SER A 242 42.30 -11.28 4.62
N HIS A 243 42.12 -12.58 4.52
CA HIS A 243 43.02 -13.50 5.19
C HIS A 243 44.36 -13.45 4.45
N ALA A 244 45.36 -12.88 5.13
CA ALA A 244 46.76 -13.01 4.82
C ALA A 244 47.25 -14.45 5.12
#